data_616665610a0e80d2e63d563c3b672df3
#
_entry.id   616665610a0e80d2e63d563c3b672df3
#
_cell.length_a   1.000
_cell.length_b   1.000
_cell.length_c   1.000
_cell.angle_alpha   90.00
_cell.angle_beta   90.00
_cell.angle_gamma   90.00
#
_symmetry.space_group_name_H-M   'P 1'
#
loop_
_entity.id
_entity.type
_entity.pdbx_description
1 polymer ?
#
loop_
_entity_poly.entity_id
_entity_poly.type
_entity_poly.pdbx_seq_one_letter_code
_entity_poly.pdbx_strand_id
1 'polypeptide(L)'
;MKEKQSKKIFTRMLMNNWGGISHKVMEFHEYVNLFSGKSGSGKSTVMDAIQVVLYGSISSTFLNKAADDAKNRRSVLSYLRGAQKDGSFNREDQDFCSQIVLEIKDTGKNTHTCIGVSFEVGKADTDIRKYCFFSHSGKIPEDEYLTEEGVPYTIAKLKKLVEARIESADNRGRGDVNRVYPSKEAYLKTVYDAIFGYVEPGRMMTMEKSAIALRMTNGTGQFIKDYMFPKSKEDTVATISDQLGAYREIKERVEDLEQRIKMLDE
;
A
#
# COMPACT_ATOMS: atom_id res chain seq x y z
N MET A 1 -6.17 -24.79 22.41
CA MET A 1 -5.39 -23.57 22.11
C MET A 1 -6.14 -22.82 21.02
N LYS A 2 -6.62 -21.60 21.28
CA LYS A 2 -7.19 -20.77 20.19
C LYS A 2 -6.08 -20.45 19.22
N GLU A 3 -6.20 -20.87 17.96
CA GLU A 3 -5.29 -20.43 16.89
C GLU A 3 -5.23 -18.90 16.90
N LYS A 4 -4.04 -18.38 17.13
CA LYS A 4 -3.80 -16.93 17.14
C LYS A 4 -3.94 -16.48 15.68
N GLN A 5 -5.06 -15.86 15.34
CA GLN A 5 -5.34 -15.39 13.98
C GLN A 5 -4.18 -14.52 13.48
N SER A 6 -3.56 -14.90 12.36
CA SER A 6 -2.46 -14.14 11.76
C SER A 6 -2.96 -12.76 11.36
N LYS A 7 -2.24 -11.72 11.81
CA LYS A 7 -2.54 -10.31 11.48
C LYS A 7 -1.37 -9.71 10.71
N LYS A 8 -1.68 -8.77 9.83
CA LYS A 8 -0.72 -7.89 9.19
C LYS A 8 -0.78 -6.54 9.89
N ILE A 9 0.33 -6.10 10.46
CA ILE A 9 0.43 -4.83 11.17
C ILE A 9 1.58 -4.01 10.61
N PHE A 10 1.39 -2.70 10.52
CA PHE A 10 2.49 -1.78 10.26
C PHE A 10 3.33 -1.65 11.54
N THR A 11 4.64 -1.78 11.40
CA THR A 11 5.58 -1.68 12.52
C THR A 11 6.45 -0.43 12.45
N ARG A 12 6.86 -0.03 11.25
CA ARG A 12 7.72 1.13 11.03
C ARG A 12 7.35 1.83 9.72
N MET A 13 7.64 3.12 9.67
CA MET A 13 7.61 3.93 8.46
C MET A 13 8.90 4.73 8.35
N LEU A 14 9.47 4.76 7.17
CA LEU A 14 10.64 5.57 6.86
C LEU A 14 10.28 6.58 5.77
N MET A 15 10.76 7.79 5.96
CA MET A 15 10.69 8.87 4.97
C MET A 15 12.06 9.52 4.83
N ASN A 16 12.62 9.46 3.62
CA ASN A 16 13.81 10.19 3.20
C ASN A 16 13.39 11.26 2.20
N ASN A 17 13.70 12.52 2.47
CA ASN A 17 13.42 13.66 1.60
C ASN A 17 11.94 13.80 1.18
N TRP A 18 11.02 13.79 2.15
CA TRP A 18 9.59 13.95 1.94
C TRP A 18 9.01 15.16 2.70
N GLY A 19 8.44 16.14 2.00
CA GLY A 19 7.99 17.41 2.57
C GLY A 19 9.16 18.15 3.23
N GLY A 20 8.93 18.67 4.43
CA GLY A 20 9.99 19.26 5.27
C GLY A 20 10.88 18.25 5.98
N ILE A 21 10.66 16.96 5.76
CA ILE A 21 11.39 15.88 6.43
C ILE A 21 12.58 15.46 5.56
N SER A 22 13.79 15.60 6.07
CA SER A 22 15.00 15.11 5.41
C SER A 22 15.18 13.60 5.63
N HIS A 23 15.04 13.17 6.89
CA HIS A 23 15.09 11.77 7.30
C HIS A 23 14.25 11.56 8.55
N LYS A 24 13.42 10.52 8.55
CA LYS A 24 12.62 10.15 9.72
C LYS A 24 12.19 8.70 9.66
N VAL A 25 12.46 7.98 10.75
CA VAL A 25 11.83 6.69 11.02
C VAL A 25 10.81 6.88 12.13
N MET A 26 9.64 6.29 11.95
CA MET A 26 8.54 6.29 12.92
C MET A 26 8.16 4.85 13.24
N GLU A 27 7.97 4.56 14.51
CA GLU A 27 7.46 3.27 14.96
C GLU A 27 5.95 3.36 15.13
N PHE A 28 5.25 2.29 14.75
CA PHE A 28 3.81 2.16 14.91
C PHE A 28 3.48 1.17 16.02
N HIS A 29 2.51 1.56 16.85
CA HIS A 29 1.85 0.64 17.76
C HIS A 29 0.84 -0.24 17.02
N GLU A 30 0.64 -1.47 17.49
CA GLU A 30 -0.21 -2.47 16.83
C GLU A 30 -1.67 -2.03 16.63
N TYR A 31 -2.24 -1.30 17.58
CA TYR A 31 -3.68 -1.01 17.58
C TYR A 31 -4.02 0.43 17.24
N VAL A 32 -3.38 1.40 17.89
CA VAL A 32 -3.73 2.82 17.75
C VAL A 32 -2.48 3.67 17.70
N ASN A 33 -2.43 4.56 16.71
CA ASN A 33 -1.37 5.56 16.54
C ASN A 33 -2.03 6.93 16.45
N LEU A 34 -1.66 7.86 17.34
CA LEU A 34 -2.20 9.20 17.39
C LEU A 34 -1.19 10.22 16.88
N PHE A 35 -1.50 10.90 15.80
CA PHE A 35 -0.72 12.03 15.29
C PHE A 35 -1.31 13.34 15.81
N SER A 36 -0.67 13.95 16.77
CA SER A 36 -1.11 15.20 17.36
C SER A 36 -0.07 16.32 17.13
N GLY A 37 -0.52 17.56 17.11
CA GLY A 37 0.35 18.71 16.90
C GLY A 37 -0.39 19.91 16.32
N LYS A 38 0.26 21.08 16.35
CA LYS A 38 -0.25 22.35 15.80
C LYS A 38 -0.46 22.25 14.27
N SER A 39 -1.24 23.17 13.70
CA SER A 39 -1.34 23.30 12.23
C SER A 39 0.05 23.51 11.62
N GLY A 40 0.35 22.76 10.54
CA GLY A 40 1.66 22.81 9.88
C GLY A 40 2.74 21.90 10.49
N SER A 41 2.44 21.10 11.54
CA SER A 41 3.42 20.18 12.15
C SER A 41 3.73 18.91 11.33
N GLY A 42 3.21 18.78 10.09
CA GLY A 42 3.52 17.65 9.22
C GLY A 42 2.59 16.45 9.33
N LYS A 43 1.48 16.51 10.10
CA LYS A 43 0.52 15.40 10.22
C LYS A 43 0.00 14.93 8.85
N SER A 44 -0.48 15.87 8.04
CA SER A 44 -0.94 15.57 6.68
C SER A 44 0.18 15.06 5.78
N THR A 45 1.41 15.55 5.97
CA THR A 45 2.59 15.10 5.23
C THR A 45 2.86 13.60 5.45
N VAL A 46 2.72 13.12 6.68
CA VAL A 46 2.85 11.69 7.02
C VAL A 46 1.70 10.88 6.41
N MET A 47 0.46 11.37 6.53
CA MET A 47 -0.70 10.67 5.95
C MET A 47 -0.62 10.59 4.43
N ASP A 48 -0.23 11.67 3.77
CA ASP A 48 -0.05 11.69 2.31
C ASP A 48 1.07 10.72 1.87
N ALA A 49 2.15 10.58 2.65
CA ALA A 49 3.21 9.62 2.37
C ALA A 49 2.70 8.16 2.46
N ILE A 50 1.90 7.84 3.48
CA ILE A 50 1.25 6.52 3.61
C ILE A 50 0.36 6.25 2.40
N GLN A 51 -0.44 7.23 1.97
CA GLN A 51 -1.32 7.10 0.81
C GLN A 51 -0.58 6.86 -0.49
N VAL A 52 0.54 7.56 -0.74
CA VAL A 52 1.37 7.34 -1.94
C VAL A 52 1.79 5.86 -2.02
N VAL A 53 2.23 5.27 -0.93
CA VAL A 53 2.65 3.88 -0.88
C VAL A 53 1.46 2.93 -1.03
N LEU A 54 0.37 3.12 -0.26
CA LEU A 54 -0.78 2.23 -0.29
C LEU A 54 -1.56 2.29 -1.60
N TYR A 55 -1.64 3.45 -2.25
CA TYR A 55 -2.35 3.58 -3.53
C TYR A 55 -1.49 3.24 -4.74
N GLY A 56 -0.18 3.05 -4.53
CA GLY A 56 0.77 2.82 -5.63
C GLY A 56 0.68 3.93 -6.68
N SER A 57 0.51 5.18 -6.27
CA SER A 57 0.20 6.27 -7.18
C SER A 57 0.88 7.57 -6.77
N ILE A 58 1.41 8.26 -7.77
CA ILE A 58 1.99 9.60 -7.64
C ILE A 58 1.02 10.72 -8.05
N SER A 59 -0.26 10.39 -8.27
CA SER A 59 -1.28 11.38 -8.60
C SER A 59 -1.62 12.25 -7.39
N SER A 60 -1.69 13.55 -7.59
CA SER A 60 -2.10 14.51 -6.56
C SER A 60 -3.60 14.46 -6.22
N THR A 61 -4.40 13.69 -6.97
CA THR A 61 -5.88 13.66 -6.82
C THR A 61 -6.35 13.12 -5.48
N PHE A 62 -5.53 12.36 -4.77
CA PHE A 62 -5.84 11.81 -3.44
C PHE A 62 -5.09 12.51 -2.30
N LEU A 63 -4.07 13.32 -2.60
CA LEU A 63 -3.33 14.07 -1.60
C LEU A 63 -4.15 15.27 -1.08
N ASN A 64 -4.00 15.60 0.19
CA ASN A 64 -4.61 16.79 0.83
C ASN A 64 -6.13 16.93 0.66
N LYS A 65 -6.91 15.84 0.71
CA LYS A 65 -8.38 15.93 0.71
C LYS A 65 -8.99 16.67 1.91
N ALA A 66 -8.20 16.92 2.95
CA ALA A 66 -8.63 17.70 4.09
C ALA A 66 -8.70 19.22 3.82
N ALA A 67 -8.12 19.71 2.71
CA ALA A 67 -8.24 21.10 2.28
C ALA A 67 -9.34 21.19 1.22
N ASP A 68 -10.47 21.82 1.55
CA ASP A 68 -11.63 22.05 0.64
C ASP A 68 -11.27 22.93 -0.57
N ASP A 69 -10.06 23.49 -0.64
CA ASP A 69 -9.59 24.36 -1.71
C ASP A 69 -8.83 23.58 -2.79
N ALA A 70 -9.46 23.39 -3.93
CA ALA A 70 -8.84 22.85 -5.14
C ALA A 70 -7.58 23.61 -5.59
N LYS A 71 -7.43 24.87 -5.18
CA LYS A 71 -6.28 25.74 -5.49
C LYS A 71 -5.01 25.43 -4.67
N ASN A 72 -5.13 24.72 -3.55
CA ASN A 72 -4.01 24.43 -2.64
C ASN A 72 -3.54 22.97 -2.68
N ARG A 73 -3.88 22.21 -3.72
CA ARG A 73 -3.42 20.82 -3.86
C ARG A 73 -1.92 20.77 -4.12
N ARG A 74 -1.19 20.22 -3.16
CA ARG A 74 0.23 19.95 -3.33
C ARG A 74 0.43 18.77 -4.28
N SER A 75 1.31 18.91 -5.27
CA SER A 75 1.76 17.80 -6.10
C SER A 75 2.75 16.93 -5.34
N VAL A 76 2.93 15.67 -5.76
CA VAL A 76 3.98 14.80 -5.19
C VAL A 76 5.35 15.45 -5.40
N LEU A 77 5.60 16.09 -6.54
CA LEU A 77 6.85 16.83 -6.79
C LEU A 77 7.07 17.96 -5.78
N SER A 78 6.01 18.71 -5.40
CA SER A 78 6.15 19.76 -4.38
C SER A 78 6.48 19.19 -2.99
N TYR A 79 5.99 18.00 -2.65
CA TYR A 79 6.42 17.27 -1.45
C TYR A 79 7.88 16.84 -1.56
N LEU A 80 8.29 16.25 -2.69
CA LEU A 80 9.66 15.82 -2.91
C LEU A 80 10.63 17.01 -2.79
N ARG A 81 10.30 18.17 -3.36
CA ARG A 81 11.09 19.40 -3.22
C ARG A 81 11.00 20.06 -1.86
N GLY A 82 10.07 19.65 -1.00
CA GLY A 82 9.88 20.22 0.32
C GLY A 82 9.36 21.65 0.30
N ALA A 83 8.25 21.88 -0.42
CA ALA A 83 7.61 23.19 -0.54
C ALA A 83 7.25 23.78 0.82
N GLN A 84 7.66 25.03 1.05
CA GLN A 84 7.40 25.84 2.22
C GLN A 84 6.16 26.74 2.02
N LYS A 85 5.69 27.36 3.09
CA LYS A 85 4.54 28.27 3.04
C LYS A 85 4.82 29.59 2.31
N ASP A 86 6.06 30.02 2.30
CA ASP A 86 6.53 31.22 1.62
C ASP A 86 6.78 31.03 0.12
N GLY A 87 6.54 29.82 -0.39
CA GLY A 87 6.74 29.46 -1.79
C GLY A 87 8.14 28.94 -2.11
N SER A 88 9.06 28.94 -1.15
CA SER A 88 10.39 28.37 -1.33
C SER A 88 10.37 26.83 -1.24
N PHE A 89 11.47 26.20 -1.64
CA PHE A 89 11.65 24.75 -1.56
C PHE A 89 12.95 24.39 -0.82
N ASN A 90 12.90 23.37 0.03
CA ASN A 90 14.10 22.90 0.73
C ASN A 90 15.16 22.30 -0.21
N ARG A 91 14.72 21.75 -1.35
CA ARG A 91 15.54 21.01 -2.33
C ARG A 91 15.31 21.54 -3.75
N GLU A 92 15.50 22.84 -3.92
CA GLU A 92 15.21 23.51 -5.19
C GLU A 92 16.32 23.30 -6.22
N ASP A 93 17.56 23.52 -5.81
CA ASP A 93 18.71 23.65 -6.68
C ASP A 93 19.66 22.45 -6.67
N GLN A 94 19.15 21.25 -6.44
CA GLN A 94 19.97 20.04 -6.35
C GLN A 94 19.26 18.81 -6.91
N ASP A 95 20.06 17.86 -7.39
CA ASP A 95 19.60 16.51 -7.67
C ASP A 95 19.48 15.77 -6.33
N PHE A 96 18.41 15.01 -6.13
CA PHE A 96 18.23 14.24 -4.90
C PHE A 96 17.39 12.98 -5.13
N CYS A 97 17.54 12.06 -4.18
CA CYS A 97 16.69 10.86 -4.07
C CYS A 97 15.76 10.98 -2.87
N SER A 98 14.63 10.29 -2.94
CA SER A 98 13.65 10.21 -1.86
C SER A 98 13.10 8.80 -1.77
N GLN A 99 12.82 8.33 -0.54
CA GLN A 99 12.13 7.07 -0.31
C GLN A 99 11.02 7.24 0.73
N ILE A 100 9.93 6.54 0.49
CA ILE A 100 8.87 6.32 1.48
C ILE A 100 8.68 4.81 1.60
N VAL A 101 8.83 4.28 2.81
CA VAL A 101 8.78 2.83 3.06
C VAL A 101 7.90 2.54 4.25
N LEU A 102 7.03 1.54 4.12
CA LEU A 102 6.23 0.96 5.19
C LEU A 102 6.73 -0.45 5.48
N GLU A 103 7.03 -0.74 6.73
CA GLU A 103 7.37 -2.07 7.21
C GLU A 103 6.13 -2.75 7.79
N ILE A 104 5.85 -3.94 7.32
CA ILE A 104 4.69 -4.76 7.68
C ILE A 104 5.17 -6.02 8.35
N LYS A 105 4.60 -6.36 9.50
CA LYS A 105 4.84 -7.62 10.19
C LYS A 105 3.64 -8.56 10.03
N ASP A 106 3.92 -9.79 9.61
CA ASP A 106 2.99 -10.92 9.73
C ASP A 106 3.16 -11.54 11.12
N THR A 107 2.16 -11.40 11.98
CA THR A 107 2.24 -11.88 13.36
C THR A 107 2.19 -13.40 13.45
N GLY A 108 1.54 -14.09 12.51
CA GLY A 108 1.46 -15.54 12.46
C GLY A 108 2.77 -16.19 12.05
N LYS A 109 3.41 -15.64 11.02
CA LYS A 109 4.69 -16.13 10.49
C LYS A 109 5.90 -15.49 11.18
N ASN A 110 5.70 -14.46 11.98
CA ASN A 110 6.74 -13.62 12.58
C ASN A 110 7.77 -13.11 11.54
N THR A 111 7.28 -12.69 10.38
CA THR A 111 8.10 -12.22 9.28
C THR A 111 7.80 -10.76 8.97
N HIS A 112 8.77 -10.06 8.41
CA HIS A 112 8.64 -8.66 8.01
C HIS A 112 8.73 -8.54 6.50
N THR A 113 8.04 -7.55 5.95
CA THR A 113 8.08 -7.18 4.55
C THR A 113 8.03 -5.67 4.45
N CYS A 114 8.89 -5.07 3.64
CA CYS A 114 8.85 -3.66 3.32
C CYS A 114 8.16 -3.44 1.98
N ILE A 115 7.32 -2.43 1.90
CA ILE A 115 6.73 -1.90 0.67
C ILE A 115 7.05 -0.41 0.58
N GLY A 116 7.29 0.10 -0.62
CA GLY A 116 7.66 1.50 -0.72
C GLY A 116 7.74 2.03 -2.14
N VAL A 117 8.12 3.28 -2.21
CA VAL A 117 8.41 4.01 -3.44
C VAL A 117 9.74 4.75 -3.31
N SER A 118 10.51 4.76 -4.37
CA SER A 118 11.75 5.52 -4.49
C SER A 118 11.66 6.47 -5.68
N PHE A 119 12.20 7.67 -5.51
CA PHE A 119 12.23 8.73 -6.50
C PHE A 119 13.66 9.21 -6.73
N GLU A 120 13.98 9.57 -7.98
CA GLU A 120 15.12 10.38 -8.34
C GLU A 120 14.61 11.65 -9.00
N VAL A 121 14.97 12.80 -8.47
CA VAL A 121 14.51 14.11 -8.93
C VAL A 121 15.73 14.93 -9.29
N GLY A 122 15.78 15.38 -10.55
CA GLY A 122 16.80 16.29 -11.02
C GLY A 122 16.49 17.75 -10.69
N LYS A 123 17.52 18.57 -10.57
CA LYS A 123 17.41 20.02 -10.33
C LYS A 123 16.43 20.71 -11.29
N ALA A 124 16.48 20.39 -12.57
CA ALA A 124 15.68 20.99 -13.62
C ALA A 124 14.34 20.29 -13.89
N ASP A 125 14.00 19.25 -13.12
CA ASP A 125 12.78 18.50 -13.38
C ASP A 125 11.53 19.30 -13.00
N THR A 126 10.62 19.42 -13.94
CA THR A 126 9.29 20.04 -13.74
C THR A 126 8.20 19.01 -13.46
N ASP A 127 8.54 17.72 -13.61
CA ASP A 127 7.66 16.59 -13.35
C ASP A 127 8.48 15.40 -12.84
N ILE A 128 7.79 14.41 -12.25
CA ILE A 128 8.43 13.18 -11.75
C ILE A 128 8.66 12.22 -12.91
N ARG A 129 9.91 12.09 -13.32
CA ARG A 129 10.31 11.24 -14.46
C ARG A 129 10.86 9.88 -14.03
N LYS A 130 11.51 9.83 -12.87
CA LYS A 130 12.16 8.62 -12.38
C LYS A 130 11.62 8.25 -10.99
N TYR A 131 10.88 7.16 -10.94
CA TYR A 131 10.41 6.56 -9.69
C TYR A 131 10.18 5.07 -9.89
N CYS A 132 10.15 4.33 -8.81
CA CYS A 132 9.73 2.94 -8.82
C CYS A 132 9.04 2.57 -7.51
N PHE A 133 8.01 1.74 -7.60
CA PHE A 133 7.47 1.02 -6.46
C PHE A 133 8.26 -0.27 -6.27
N PHE A 134 8.44 -0.67 -5.02
CA PHE A 134 9.18 -1.87 -4.69
C PHE A 134 8.62 -2.56 -3.45
N SER A 135 8.98 -3.82 -3.29
CA SER A 135 8.87 -4.53 -2.02
C SER A 135 10.06 -5.46 -1.82
N HIS A 136 10.35 -5.78 -0.57
CA HIS A 136 11.34 -6.77 -0.22
C HIS A 136 11.03 -7.43 1.13
N SER A 137 11.54 -8.63 1.33
CA SER A 137 11.46 -9.36 2.59
C SER A 137 12.40 -8.76 3.64
N GLY A 138 12.07 -8.96 4.90
CA GLY A 138 12.82 -8.44 6.03
C GLY A 138 12.38 -7.05 6.49
N LYS A 139 13.07 -6.55 7.49
CA LYS A 139 12.87 -5.21 8.06
C LYS A 139 13.48 -4.13 7.19
N ILE A 140 13.14 -2.87 7.49
CA ILE A 140 13.91 -1.72 7.03
C ILE A 140 15.37 -1.97 7.39
N PRO A 141 16.32 -1.86 6.43
CA PRO A 141 17.72 -2.13 6.69
C PRO A 141 18.32 -1.15 7.72
N GLU A 142 19.43 -1.53 8.33
CA GLU A 142 20.06 -0.73 9.40
C GLU A 142 20.58 0.62 8.91
N ASP A 143 20.97 0.70 7.64
CA ASP A 143 21.40 1.95 7.00
C ASP A 143 20.21 2.84 6.57
N GLU A 144 18.96 2.39 6.78
CA GLU A 144 17.74 3.14 6.51
C GLU A 144 17.67 3.71 5.07
N TYR A 145 18.22 2.94 4.11
CA TYR A 145 18.39 3.29 2.69
C TYR A 145 19.25 4.56 2.47
N LEU A 146 20.20 4.81 3.37
CA LEU A 146 21.16 5.88 3.25
C LEU A 146 22.56 5.32 2.91
N THR A 147 23.34 6.10 2.17
CA THR A 147 24.77 5.83 2.00
C THR A 147 25.53 6.21 3.27
N GLU A 148 26.81 5.89 3.32
CA GLU A 148 27.69 6.29 4.43
C GLU A 148 27.75 7.81 4.63
N GLU A 149 27.54 8.57 3.56
CA GLU A 149 27.46 10.03 3.56
C GLU A 149 26.07 10.55 3.96
N GLY A 150 25.11 9.67 4.32
CA GLY A 150 23.76 10.04 4.70
C GLY A 150 22.86 10.45 3.52
N VAL A 151 23.22 10.10 2.29
CA VAL A 151 22.45 10.39 1.07
C VAL A 151 21.47 9.24 0.80
N PRO A 152 20.19 9.52 0.52
CA PRO A 152 19.23 8.49 0.18
C PRO A 152 19.63 7.69 -1.07
N TYR A 153 19.36 6.38 -1.07
CA TYR A 153 19.70 5.48 -2.15
C TYR A 153 19.14 5.91 -3.50
N THR A 154 19.94 5.76 -4.56
CA THR A 154 19.44 5.79 -5.93
C THR A 154 18.56 4.56 -6.21
N ILE A 155 17.72 4.66 -7.24
CA ILE A 155 16.91 3.51 -7.70
C ILE A 155 17.82 2.33 -8.09
N ALA A 156 18.99 2.59 -8.66
CA ALA A 156 19.93 1.54 -9.01
C ALA A 156 20.48 0.80 -7.77
N LYS A 157 20.83 1.52 -6.70
CA LYS A 157 21.28 0.91 -5.44
C LYS A 157 20.16 0.14 -4.75
N LEU A 158 18.91 0.69 -4.78
CA LEU A 158 17.73 0.01 -4.27
C LEU A 158 17.45 -1.31 -5.01
N LYS A 159 17.59 -1.34 -6.35
CA LYS A 159 17.43 -2.57 -7.13
C LYS A 159 18.42 -3.64 -6.69
N LYS A 160 19.69 -3.30 -6.51
CA LYS A 160 20.70 -4.23 -6.00
C LYS A 160 20.35 -4.80 -4.61
N LEU A 161 19.80 -3.97 -3.72
CA LEU A 161 19.33 -4.43 -2.41
C LEU A 161 18.20 -5.46 -2.57
N VAL A 162 17.22 -5.17 -3.43
CA VAL A 162 16.09 -6.08 -3.70
C VAL A 162 16.58 -7.39 -4.32
N GLU A 163 17.51 -7.33 -5.29
CA GLU A 163 18.14 -8.50 -5.92
C GLU A 163 18.90 -9.37 -4.90
N ALA A 164 19.68 -8.76 -4.02
CA ALA A 164 20.37 -9.48 -2.93
C ALA A 164 19.40 -10.20 -1.97
N ARG A 165 18.19 -9.66 -1.79
CA ARG A 165 17.13 -10.32 -1.01
C ARG A 165 16.53 -11.53 -1.72
N ILE A 166 16.53 -11.57 -3.05
CA ILE A 166 16.11 -12.75 -3.84
C ILE A 166 17.11 -13.89 -3.65
N GLU A 167 18.40 -13.58 -3.65
CA GLU A 167 19.49 -14.55 -3.57
C GLU A 167 19.66 -15.15 -2.16
N SER A 168 19.16 -14.47 -1.13
CA SER A 168 19.32 -14.94 0.25
C SER A 168 18.52 -16.23 0.50
N ALA A 169 19.13 -17.18 1.24
CA ALA A 169 18.56 -18.49 1.53
C ALA A 169 17.19 -18.45 2.26
N ASP A 170 16.89 -17.38 2.98
CA ASP A 170 15.64 -17.18 3.72
C ASP A 170 14.42 -16.93 2.82
N ASN A 171 14.64 -16.74 1.53
CA ASN A 171 13.58 -16.46 0.56
C ASN A 171 12.99 -17.70 -0.12
N ARG A 172 13.45 -18.89 0.19
CA ARG A 172 12.89 -20.12 -0.36
C ARG A 172 11.42 -20.26 0.05
N GLY A 173 10.50 -20.04 -0.91
CA GLY A 173 9.05 -20.14 -0.72
C GLY A 173 8.32 -18.83 -0.41
N ARG A 174 8.99 -17.68 -0.41
CA ARG A 174 8.34 -16.36 -0.22
C ARG A 174 7.92 -15.67 -1.51
N GLY A 175 7.78 -16.39 -2.61
CA GLY A 175 7.23 -15.87 -3.84
C GLY A 175 7.78 -14.50 -4.27
N ASP A 176 7.08 -13.80 -5.11
CA ASP A 176 7.44 -12.54 -5.76
C ASP A 176 7.47 -11.28 -4.86
N VAL A 177 7.73 -11.40 -3.56
CA VAL A 177 7.74 -10.25 -2.63
C VAL A 177 8.99 -9.37 -2.82
N ASN A 178 10.13 -9.94 -3.24
CA ASN A 178 11.35 -9.19 -3.50
C ASN A 178 11.36 -8.68 -4.94
N ARG A 179 10.85 -7.47 -5.15
CA ARG A 179 10.58 -7.00 -6.50
C ARG A 179 10.59 -5.48 -6.62
N VAL A 180 11.10 -4.99 -7.73
CA VAL A 180 10.83 -3.66 -8.25
C VAL A 180 9.78 -3.79 -9.34
N TYR A 181 8.72 -3.02 -9.24
CA TYR A 181 7.52 -3.22 -10.07
C TYR A 181 7.56 -2.38 -11.33
N PRO A 182 7.24 -2.97 -12.50
CA PRO A 182 7.18 -2.26 -13.77
C PRO A 182 5.94 -1.37 -13.90
N SER A 183 4.88 -1.67 -13.15
CA SER A 183 3.62 -0.92 -13.21
C SER A 183 2.93 -0.86 -11.84
N LYS A 184 2.03 0.11 -11.71
CA LYS A 184 1.15 0.27 -10.55
C LYS A 184 0.30 -0.98 -10.29
N GLU A 185 -0.25 -1.55 -11.33
CA GLU A 185 -1.15 -2.73 -11.27
C GLU A 185 -0.40 -3.94 -10.70
N ALA A 186 0.83 -4.18 -11.17
CA ALA A 186 1.68 -5.25 -10.67
C ALA A 186 2.03 -5.04 -9.19
N TYR A 187 2.32 -3.79 -8.79
CA TYR A 187 2.58 -3.43 -7.40
C TYR A 187 1.36 -3.68 -6.52
N LEU A 188 0.21 -3.11 -6.87
CA LEU A 188 -1.02 -3.25 -6.09
C LEU A 188 -1.44 -4.72 -5.95
N LYS A 189 -1.36 -5.49 -7.05
CA LYS A 189 -1.66 -6.92 -7.01
C LYS A 189 -0.79 -7.64 -5.97
N THR A 190 0.52 -7.46 -5.99
CA THR A 190 1.41 -8.13 -5.02
C THR A 190 1.15 -7.64 -3.59
N VAL A 191 0.98 -6.34 -3.37
CA VAL A 191 0.76 -5.77 -2.03
C VAL A 191 -0.57 -6.29 -1.45
N TYR A 192 -1.64 -6.22 -2.21
CA TYR A 192 -2.98 -6.55 -1.69
C TYR A 192 -3.27 -8.05 -1.69
N ASP A 193 -2.75 -8.82 -2.65
CA ASP A 193 -2.93 -10.28 -2.68
C ASP A 193 -1.92 -10.99 -1.78
N ALA A 194 -0.62 -10.82 -2.04
CA ALA A 194 0.41 -11.62 -1.38
C ALA A 194 0.81 -11.08 0.00
N ILE A 195 0.90 -9.75 0.17
CA ILE A 195 1.40 -9.14 1.40
C ILE A 195 0.27 -8.95 2.41
N PHE A 196 -0.84 -8.33 2.02
CA PHE A 196 -1.99 -8.10 2.92
C PHE A 196 -2.92 -9.30 3.04
N GLY A 197 -2.88 -10.26 2.11
CA GLY A 197 -3.68 -11.48 2.15
C GLY A 197 -5.06 -11.32 1.52
N TYR A 198 -5.09 -11.03 0.22
CA TYR A 198 -6.30 -10.95 -0.62
C TYR A 198 -7.30 -9.87 -0.19
N VAL A 199 -6.79 -8.71 0.16
CA VAL A 199 -7.61 -7.51 0.40
C VAL A 199 -7.94 -6.85 -0.95
N GLU A 200 -9.20 -6.49 -1.17
CA GLU A 200 -9.59 -5.76 -2.38
C GLU A 200 -9.09 -4.30 -2.33
N PRO A 201 -8.22 -3.86 -3.28
CA PRO A 201 -7.61 -2.53 -3.23
C PRO A 201 -8.63 -1.39 -3.26
N GLY A 202 -9.64 -1.49 -4.13
CA GLY A 202 -10.68 -0.46 -4.28
C GLY A 202 -11.49 -0.25 -3.01
N ARG A 203 -11.81 -1.33 -2.30
CA ARG A 203 -12.52 -1.27 -1.03
C ARG A 203 -11.68 -0.62 0.06
N MET A 204 -10.40 -1.01 0.18
CA MET A 204 -9.51 -0.42 1.16
C MET A 204 -9.30 1.08 0.91
N MET A 205 -9.05 1.49 -0.33
CA MET A 205 -8.92 2.90 -0.70
C MET A 205 -10.20 3.70 -0.44
N THR A 206 -11.38 3.10 -0.63
CA THR A 206 -12.67 3.76 -0.33
C THR A 206 -12.85 3.94 1.17
N MET A 207 -12.52 2.94 1.97
CA MET A 207 -12.59 3.02 3.44
C MET A 207 -11.63 4.09 3.97
N GLU A 208 -10.38 4.12 3.50
CA GLU A 208 -9.39 5.09 3.91
C GLU A 208 -9.78 6.52 3.52
N LYS A 209 -10.24 6.75 2.30
CA LYS A 209 -10.75 8.06 1.86
C LYS A 209 -11.90 8.55 2.73
N SER A 210 -12.77 7.66 3.12
CA SER A 210 -13.91 7.96 3.99
C SER A 210 -13.45 8.25 5.42
N ALA A 211 -12.47 7.52 5.91
CA ALA A 211 -11.88 7.72 7.23
C ALA A 211 -11.17 9.09 7.35
N ILE A 212 -10.43 9.51 6.30
CA ILE A 212 -9.74 10.82 6.27
C ILE A 212 -10.74 11.97 6.22
N ALA A 213 -11.84 11.82 5.47
CA ALA A 213 -12.90 12.81 5.34
C ALA A 213 -13.96 12.73 6.47
N LEU A 214 -13.66 12.02 7.55
CA LEU A 214 -14.63 11.62 8.54
C LEU A 214 -15.20 12.81 9.30
N ARG A 215 -16.33 13.32 8.82
CA ARG A 215 -17.27 14.11 9.60
C ARG A 215 -18.27 13.11 10.16
N MET A 216 -18.21 12.81 11.44
CA MET A 216 -19.21 11.96 12.13
C MET A 216 -20.55 12.70 12.25
N THR A 217 -21.18 12.99 11.12
CA THR A 217 -22.48 13.67 11.10
C THR A 217 -23.63 12.74 11.49
N ASN A 218 -23.49 11.43 11.25
CA ASN A 218 -24.59 10.45 11.40
C ASN A 218 -24.31 9.35 12.45
N GLY A 219 -23.31 9.54 13.32
CA GLY A 219 -22.99 8.57 14.37
C GLY A 219 -22.13 7.38 13.91
N THR A 220 -21.44 6.76 14.87
CA THR A 220 -20.48 5.66 14.64
C THR A 220 -21.12 4.43 14.00
N GLY A 221 -22.37 4.12 14.38
CA GLY A 221 -23.11 2.95 13.87
C GLY A 221 -23.40 3.02 12.37
N GLN A 222 -23.76 4.19 11.86
CA GLN A 222 -24.03 4.40 10.44
C GLN A 222 -22.72 4.33 9.63
N PHE A 223 -21.63 4.90 10.16
CA PHE A 223 -20.32 4.78 9.55
C PHE A 223 -19.87 3.33 9.38
N ILE A 224 -20.00 2.51 10.44
CA ILE A 224 -19.65 1.08 10.40
C ILE A 224 -20.50 0.38 9.33
N LYS A 225 -21.81 0.69 9.28
CA LYS A 225 -22.75 0.09 8.32
C LYS A 225 -22.44 0.45 6.87
N ASP A 226 -22.06 1.70 6.61
CA ASP A 226 -21.82 2.20 5.25
C ASP A 226 -20.44 1.80 4.70
N TYR A 227 -19.42 1.67 5.56
CA TYR A 227 -18.02 1.52 5.13
C TYR A 227 -17.39 0.19 5.52
N MET A 228 -17.80 -0.45 6.61
CA MET A 228 -17.20 -1.71 7.07
C MET A 228 -17.98 -2.95 6.63
N PHE A 229 -19.28 -2.84 6.42
CA PHE A 229 -20.06 -3.93 5.85
C PHE A 229 -20.27 -3.72 4.35
N PRO A 230 -20.06 -4.78 3.53
CA PRO A 230 -20.44 -4.68 2.12
C PRO A 230 -21.93 -4.41 2.06
N LYS A 231 -22.34 -3.38 1.32
CA LYS A 231 -23.73 -3.28 0.88
C LYS A 231 -24.00 -4.57 0.12
N SER A 232 -24.87 -5.43 0.63
CA SER A 232 -25.36 -6.55 -0.15
C SER A 232 -26.01 -5.95 -1.39
N LYS A 233 -25.41 -6.16 -2.55
CA LYS A 233 -26.14 -5.96 -3.79
C LYS A 233 -27.26 -6.98 -3.73
N GLU A 234 -28.49 -6.57 -3.87
CA GLU A 234 -29.64 -7.48 -4.00
C GLU A 234 -29.38 -8.55 -5.07
N ASP A 235 -28.57 -8.18 -6.08
CA ASP A 235 -28.07 -9.08 -7.12
C ASP A 235 -27.16 -10.22 -6.63
N THR A 236 -26.53 -10.12 -5.45
CA THR A 236 -25.60 -11.17 -4.98
C THR A 236 -26.33 -12.46 -4.63
N VAL A 237 -27.53 -12.35 -4.06
CA VAL A 237 -28.38 -13.51 -3.73
C VAL A 237 -28.92 -14.16 -5.02
N ALA A 238 -29.35 -13.35 -5.99
CA ALA A 238 -29.77 -13.83 -7.29
C ALA A 238 -28.60 -14.53 -8.04
N THR A 239 -27.42 -13.91 -8.08
CA THR A 239 -26.24 -14.49 -8.70
C THR A 239 -25.79 -15.80 -8.06
N ILE A 240 -25.85 -15.91 -6.73
CA ILE A 240 -25.55 -17.16 -6.01
C ILE A 240 -26.62 -18.20 -6.29
N SER A 241 -27.90 -17.82 -6.34
CA SER A 241 -29.00 -18.70 -6.70
C SER A 241 -28.83 -19.29 -8.10
N ASP A 242 -28.50 -18.43 -9.08
CA ASP A 242 -28.25 -18.84 -10.46
C ASP A 242 -27.04 -19.75 -10.60
N GLN A 243 -25.94 -19.46 -9.88
CA GLN A 243 -24.76 -20.32 -9.86
C GLN A 243 -25.04 -21.67 -9.20
N LEU A 244 -25.84 -21.72 -8.14
CA LEU A 244 -26.30 -22.97 -7.52
C LEU A 244 -27.25 -23.75 -8.44
N GLY A 245 -28.08 -23.07 -9.19
CA GLY A 245 -28.92 -23.67 -10.23
C GLY A 245 -28.07 -24.37 -11.31
N ALA A 246 -27.14 -23.65 -11.88
CA ALA A 246 -26.20 -24.17 -12.89
C ALA A 246 -25.37 -25.36 -12.37
N TYR A 247 -24.92 -25.29 -11.11
CA TYR A 247 -24.18 -26.40 -10.47
C TYR A 247 -25.05 -27.66 -10.33
N ARG A 248 -26.33 -27.51 -9.96
CA ARG A 248 -27.27 -28.64 -9.84
C ARG A 248 -27.51 -29.31 -11.20
N GLU A 249 -27.71 -28.51 -12.25
CA GLU A 249 -27.88 -29.04 -13.60
C GLU A 249 -26.66 -29.85 -14.10
N ILE A 250 -25.45 -29.32 -13.83
CA ILE A 250 -24.21 -30.03 -14.17
C ILE A 250 -24.10 -31.34 -13.37
N LYS A 251 -24.40 -31.31 -12.08
CA LYS A 251 -24.36 -32.50 -11.25
C LYS A 251 -25.34 -33.59 -11.71
N GLU A 252 -26.59 -33.23 -12.00
CA GLU A 252 -27.60 -34.17 -12.51
C GLU A 252 -27.15 -34.77 -13.87
N ARG A 253 -26.51 -33.97 -14.71
CA ARG A 253 -25.99 -34.42 -15.99
C ARG A 253 -24.81 -35.38 -15.86
N VAL A 254 -23.95 -35.17 -14.87
CA VAL A 254 -22.85 -36.11 -14.55
C VAL A 254 -23.41 -37.40 -14.02
N GLU A 255 -24.37 -37.38 -13.09
CA GLU A 255 -25.03 -38.58 -12.56
C GLU A 255 -25.75 -39.41 -13.65
N ASP A 256 -26.43 -38.75 -14.60
CA ASP A 256 -27.05 -39.40 -15.75
C ASP A 256 -25.99 -40.08 -16.69
N LEU A 257 -24.89 -39.40 -16.92
CA LEU A 257 -23.79 -39.96 -17.71
C LEU A 257 -23.13 -41.15 -17.01
N GLU A 258 -22.91 -41.07 -15.72
CA GLU A 258 -22.35 -42.20 -14.91
C GLU A 258 -23.28 -43.41 -14.95
N GLN A 259 -24.60 -43.21 -14.86
CA GLN A 259 -25.58 -44.30 -15.01
C GLN A 259 -25.57 -44.94 -16.40
N ARG A 260 -25.46 -44.09 -17.46
CA ARG A 260 -25.36 -44.63 -18.83
C ARG A 260 -24.08 -45.40 -19.09
N ILE A 261 -22.96 -44.94 -18.57
CA ILE A 261 -21.68 -45.69 -18.64
C ILE A 261 -21.83 -47.05 -17.99
N LYS A 262 -22.43 -47.09 -16.80
CA LYS A 262 -22.64 -48.31 -16.05
C LYS A 262 -23.54 -49.33 -16.76
N MET A 263 -24.57 -48.84 -17.53
CA MET A 263 -25.44 -49.69 -18.33
C MET A 263 -24.77 -50.19 -19.63
N LEU A 264 -23.68 -49.55 -20.08
CA LEU A 264 -22.93 -49.97 -21.27
C LEU A 264 -21.78 -50.92 -20.94
N ASP A 265 -21.39 -51.00 -19.68
CA ASP A 265 -20.37 -51.93 -19.16
C ASP A 265 -20.96 -53.27 -18.67
N GLU A 266 -22.30 -53.40 -18.61
CA GLU A 266 -23.05 -54.66 -18.37
C GLU A 266 -23.46 -55.28 -19.72
#